data_da333922eed2b662db4c7312dc78f216
#
_entry.id   da333922eed2b662db4c7312dc78f216
#
_cell.length_a   1.000
_cell.length_b   1.000
_cell.length_c   1.000
_cell.angle_alpha   90.00
_cell.angle_beta   90.00
_cell.angle_gamma   90.00
#
_symmetry.space_group_name_H-M   'P 1'
#
loop_
_entity.id
_entity.type
_entity.pdbx_description
1 polymer ?
#
loop_
_entity_poly.entity_id
_entity_poly.type
_entity_poly.pdbx_seq_one_letter_code
_entity_poly.pdbx_strand_id
1 'polypeptide(L)'
;DLGEVDAKTQFLAVTLYDRGVGSNPAARVHCEDFAQILDVMPEQKYTGGTYLDVANTMMAFPSLGEPAVHELLRRLVVNEMLGNPDMHLKNIGVIYPDGRTPLLPPAYDIVAYAAYNKRVGHALHILPPDRRPPDSGGAGKPGLSPAVVREFCALLDIPEKPAAAVVRHAVAAAVRKWPGMIQNAGLTAAQKEKLLAHFLAHPLVISSMRRQAR
;
A
#
# COMPACT_ATOMS: atom_id res chain seq x y z
N ASP A 1 -17.81 -0.09 4.10
CA ASP A 1 -18.69 -1.18 4.53
C ASP A 1 -19.29 -1.88 3.30
N LEU A 2 -19.43 -3.21 3.36
CA LEU A 2 -20.13 -3.99 2.35
C LEU A 2 -21.58 -4.16 2.78
N GLY A 3 -22.51 -3.78 1.90
CA GLY A 3 -23.93 -3.94 2.12
C GLY A 3 -24.57 -4.86 1.07
N GLU A 4 -25.78 -5.31 1.34
CA GLU A 4 -26.58 -6.13 0.44
C GLU A 4 -27.89 -5.43 0.13
N VAL A 5 -28.28 -5.39 -1.15
CA VAL A 5 -29.59 -4.91 -1.60
C VAL A 5 -30.56 -6.09 -1.66
N ASP A 6 -30.08 -7.24 -2.13
CA ASP A 6 -30.77 -8.52 -2.17
C ASP A 6 -29.75 -9.68 -2.18
N ALA A 7 -30.20 -10.93 -2.19
CA ALA A 7 -29.32 -12.12 -2.15
C ALA A 7 -28.29 -12.23 -3.30
N LYS A 8 -28.39 -11.39 -4.33
CA LYS A 8 -27.50 -11.41 -5.50
C LYS A 8 -26.77 -10.08 -5.72
N THR A 9 -27.20 -9.00 -5.06
CA THR A 9 -26.73 -7.64 -5.31
C THR A 9 -26.03 -7.10 -4.06
N GLN A 10 -24.74 -6.90 -4.16
CA GLN A 10 -23.91 -6.29 -3.12
C GLN A 10 -23.49 -4.88 -3.55
N PHE A 11 -23.26 -4.00 -2.59
CA PHE A 11 -22.70 -2.68 -2.82
C PHE A 11 -21.58 -2.40 -1.82
N LEU A 12 -20.62 -1.58 -2.24
CA LEU A 12 -19.57 -1.05 -1.39
C LEU A 12 -19.93 0.36 -0.94
N ALA A 13 -20.14 0.57 0.36
CA ALA A 13 -20.28 1.89 0.95
C ALA A 13 -18.92 2.40 1.38
N VAL A 14 -18.47 3.53 0.82
CA VAL A 14 -17.21 4.17 1.15
C VAL A 14 -17.48 5.49 1.85
N THR A 15 -16.97 5.63 3.08
CA THR A 15 -16.97 6.92 3.77
C THR A 15 -15.85 7.79 3.21
N LEU A 16 -16.22 8.93 2.63
CA LEU A 16 -15.26 9.87 2.07
C LEU A 16 -14.56 10.64 3.20
N TYR A 17 -13.24 10.58 3.24
CA TYR A 17 -12.44 11.24 4.28
C TYR A 17 -12.28 12.75 4.07
N ASP A 18 -12.60 13.22 2.87
CA ASP A 18 -12.51 14.63 2.45
C ASP A 18 -13.84 15.38 2.53
N ARG A 19 -14.86 14.77 3.14
CA ARG A 19 -16.22 15.30 3.26
C ARG A 19 -16.67 15.40 4.71
N GLY A 20 -17.60 16.35 4.97
CA GLY A 20 -18.28 16.43 6.27
C GLY A 20 -17.37 16.79 7.43
N VAL A 21 -16.33 17.61 7.22
CA VAL A 21 -15.39 18.01 8.26
C VAL A 21 -16.07 19.00 9.24
N GLY A 22 -16.01 18.67 10.52
CA GLY A 22 -16.70 19.44 11.57
C GLY A 22 -18.22 19.25 11.49
N SER A 23 -18.99 20.28 11.83
CA SER A 23 -20.45 20.28 11.82
C SER A 23 -21.10 20.54 10.45
N ASN A 24 -20.30 20.76 9.41
CA ASN A 24 -20.81 21.07 8.07
C ASN A 24 -20.68 19.87 7.12
N PRO A 25 -21.78 19.14 6.82
CA PRO A 25 -21.74 17.99 5.92
C PRO A 25 -21.37 18.34 4.47
N ALA A 26 -21.48 19.60 4.06
CA ALA A 26 -21.08 20.08 2.74
C ALA A 26 -19.60 20.51 2.69
N ALA A 27 -18.90 20.58 3.81
CA ALA A 27 -17.49 20.94 3.85
C ALA A 27 -16.64 19.92 3.08
N ARG A 28 -15.68 20.44 2.34
CA ARG A 28 -14.70 19.64 1.58
C ARG A 28 -13.30 20.01 2.04
N VAL A 29 -12.45 19.02 2.18
CA VAL A 29 -11.02 19.20 2.43
C VAL A 29 -10.28 19.10 1.10
N HIS A 30 -9.34 20.01 0.86
CA HIS A 30 -8.47 19.93 -0.30
C HIS A 30 -7.60 18.67 -0.23
N CYS A 31 -7.49 17.96 -1.35
CA CYS A 31 -6.69 16.75 -1.49
C CYS A 31 -5.87 16.83 -2.77
N GLU A 32 -4.68 16.25 -2.73
CA GLU A 32 -3.85 16.06 -3.92
C GLU A 32 -3.34 14.63 -3.94
N ASP A 33 -3.32 14.01 -5.12
CA ASP A 33 -2.61 12.75 -5.33
C ASP A 33 -1.12 13.01 -5.70
N PHE A 34 -0.27 11.99 -5.57
CA PHE A 34 1.15 12.15 -5.86
C PHE A 34 1.46 12.33 -7.36
N ALA A 35 0.54 12.04 -8.27
CA ALA A 35 0.71 12.44 -9.67
C ALA A 35 0.62 13.97 -9.80
N GLN A 36 -0.31 14.61 -9.07
CA GLN A 36 -0.42 16.07 -9.04
C GLN A 36 0.80 16.72 -8.37
N ILE A 37 1.21 16.22 -7.20
CA ILE A 37 2.35 16.76 -6.43
C ILE A 37 3.67 16.65 -7.20
N LEU A 38 3.87 15.58 -7.96
CA LEU A 38 5.07 15.33 -8.77
C LEU A 38 4.96 15.89 -10.20
N ASP A 39 3.89 16.61 -10.52
CA ASP A 39 3.60 17.17 -11.86
C ASP A 39 3.65 16.10 -12.97
N VAL A 40 3.07 14.92 -12.68
CA VAL A 40 3.00 13.76 -13.58
C VAL A 40 1.65 13.71 -14.26
N MET A 41 1.65 13.63 -15.59
CA MET A 41 0.41 13.52 -16.38
C MET A 41 -0.36 12.24 -16.03
N PRO A 42 -1.71 12.24 -16.05
CA PRO A 42 -2.54 11.09 -15.68
C PRO A 42 -2.19 9.79 -16.41
N GLU A 43 -1.78 9.87 -17.67
CA GLU A 43 -1.38 8.73 -18.51
C GLU A 43 -0.09 8.07 -18.02
N GLN A 44 0.75 8.83 -17.31
CA GLN A 44 2.04 8.39 -16.77
C GLN A 44 1.96 7.94 -15.31
N LYS A 45 0.77 7.77 -14.74
CA LYS A 45 0.57 7.40 -13.32
C LYS A 45 1.31 6.13 -12.88
N TYR A 46 1.68 5.24 -13.82
CA TYR A 46 2.44 4.00 -13.59
C TYR A 46 3.93 4.10 -13.91
N THR A 47 4.38 5.19 -14.52
CA THR A 47 5.74 5.34 -15.06
C THR A 47 6.42 6.64 -14.71
N GLY A 48 5.66 7.65 -14.27
CA GLY A 48 6.16 9.00 -14.00
C GLY A 48 6.91 9.17 -12.67
N GLY A 49 7.22 8.05 -11.96
CA GLY A 49 7.98 8.10 -10.71
C GLY A 49 8.13 6.72 -10.08
N THR A 50 8.80 6.71 -8.93
CA THR A 50 9.02 5.55 -8.07
C THR A 50 8.40 5.79 -6.69
N TYR A 51 8.29 4.75 -5.86
CA TYR A 51 7.91 4.97 -4.47
C TYR A 51 8.99 5.70 -3.66
N LEU A 52 10.24 5.70 -4.14
CA LEU A 52 11.30 6.53 -3.56
C LEU A 52 11.02 8.03 -3.81
N ASP A 53 10.53 8.40 -5.00
CA ASP A 53 10.16 9.80 -5.29
C ASP A 53 9.00 10.26 -4.42
N VAL A 54 8.01 9.40 -4.20
CA VAL A 54 6.92 9.64 -3.24
C VAL A 54 7.46 9.85 -1.83
N ALA A 55 8.38 8.99 -1.37
CA ALA A 55 8.98 9.08 -0.05
C ALA A 55 9.86 10.33 0.12
N ASN A 56 10.68 10.69 -0.89
CA ASN A 56 11.45 11.93 -0.90
C ASN A 56 10.54 13.15 -0.74
N THR A 57 9.42 13.16 -1.46
CA THR A 57 8.42 14.22 -1.34
C THR A 57 7.81 14.26 0.07
N MET A 58 7.49 13.10 0.65
CA MET A 58 7.02 13.03 2.05
C MET A 58 8.07 13.59 3.02
N MET A 59 9.34 13.27 2.82
CA MET A 59 10.44 13.80 3.65
C MET A 59 10.61 15.31 3.53
N ALA A 60 10.28 15.90 2.38
CA ALA A 60 10.36 17.35 2.16
C ALA A 60 9.28 18.14 2.91
N PHE A 61 8.18 17.50 3.32
CA PHE A 61 7.12 18.13 4.10
C PHE A 61 7.32 17.88 5.61
N PRO A 62 7.57 18.92 6.43
CA PRO A 62 7.79 18.76 7.87
C PRO A 62 6.64 18.05 8.63
N SER A 63 5.42 18.16 8.12
CA SER A 63 4.22 17.53 8.70
C SER A 63 4.08 16.04 8.36
N LEU A 64 4.82 15.53 7.39
CA LEU A 64 4.82 14.13 6.95
C LEU A 64 6.08 13.40 7.45
N GLY A 65 7.24 13.73 6.91
CA GLY A 65 8.54 13.21 7.32
C GLY A 65 8.64 11.68 7.37
N GLU A 66 9.55 11.19 8.21
CA GLU A 66 9.79 9.76 8.42
C GLU A 66 8.53 8.94 8.82
N PRO A 67 7.61 9.45 9.67
CA PRO A 67 6.38 8.71 9.98
C PRO A 67 5.52 8.40 8.75
N ALA A 68 5.43 9.32 7.79
CA ALA A 68 4.70 9.09 6.54
C ALA A 68 5.40 8.07 5.63
N VAL A 69 6.72 8.09 5.59
CA VAL A 69 7.53 7.08 4.88
C VAL A 69 7.32 5.69 5.50
N HIS A 70 7.28 5.57 6.81
CA HIS A 70 6.96 4.32 7.49
C HIS A 70 5.55 3.83 7.16
N GLU A 71 4.56 4.73 7.07
CA GLU A 71 3.21 4.37 6.63
C GLU A 71 3.18 3.94 5.16
N LEU A 72 3.95 4.59 4.27
CA LEU A 72 4.11 4.15 2.88
C LEU A 72 4.64 2.71 2.82
N LEU A 73 5.69 2.37 3.56
CA LEU A 73 6.23 1.00 3.62
C LEU A 73 5.18 -0.01 4.12
N ARG A 74 4.36 0.37 5.09
CA ARG A 74 3.23 -0.46 5.57
C ARG A 74 2.21 -0.69 4.47
N ARG A 75 1.82 0.36 3.74
CA ARG A 75 0.88 0.25 2.61
C ARG A 75 1.45 -0.62 1.49
N LEU A 76 2.74 -0.48 1.17
CA LEU A 76 3.41 -1.31 0.17
C LEU A 76 3.33 -2.79 0.50
N VAL A 77 3.75 -3.19 1.70
CA VAL A 77 3.73 -4.61 2.08
C VAL A 77 2.31 -5.18 2.18
N VAL A 78 1.32 -4.36 2.58
CA VAL A 78 -0.09 -4.76 2.59
C VAL A 78 -0.58 -5.03 1.15
N ASN A 79 -0.27 -4.14 0.21
CA ASN A 79 -0.62 -4.31 -1.20
C ASN A 79 0.04 -5.54 -1.81
N GLU A 80 1.31 -5.83 -1.49
CA GLU A 80 1.97 -7.07 -1.92
C GLU A 80 1.25 -8.32 -1.42
N MET A 81 0.95 -8.37 -0.12
CA MET A 81 0.28 -9.51 0.50
C MET A 81 -1.15 -9.74 -0.03
N LEU A 82 -1.82 -8.69 -0.52
CA LEU A 82 -3.13 -8.75 -1.19
C LEU A 82 -3.02 -8.99 -2.70
N GLY A 83 -1.81 -8.94 -3.26
CA GLY A 83 -1.59 -9.00 -4.69
C GLY A 83 -2.17 -7.82 -5.45
N ASN A 84 -2.24 -6.63 -4.82
CA ASN A 84 -2.73 -5.40 -5.45
C ASN A 84 -1.61 -4.73 -6.28
N PRO A 85 -1.67 -4.75 -7.62
CA PRO A 85 -0.68 -4.13 -8.48
C PRO A 85 -1.03 -2.68 -8.83
N ASP A 86 -2.02 -2.07 -8.18
CA ASP A 86 -2.63 -0.82 -8.66
C ASP A 86 -2.41 0.39 -7.72
N MET A 87 -1.46 0.30 -6.79
CA MET A 87 -1.10 1.44 -5.93
C MET A 87 -0.17 2.42 -6.70
N HIS A 88 -0.71 3.02 -7.77
CA HIS A 88 0.00 4.03 -8.59
C HIS A 88 -0.05 5.44 -7.95
N LEU A 89 0.60 6.44 -8.57
CA LEU A 89 0.72 7.81 -8.04
C LEU A 89 -0.62 8.46 -7.69
N LYS A 90 -1.71 8.12 -8.38
CA LYS A 90 -3.06 8.65 -8.09
C LYS A 90 -3.78 7.91 -6.94
N ASN A 91 -3.25 6.78 -6.48
CA ASN A 91 -3.79 6.00 -5.36
C ASN A 91 -3.00 6.23 -4.06
N ILE A 92 -2.16 7.24 -4.06
CA ILE A 92 -1.46 7.75 -2.88
C ILE A 92 -1.65 9.27 -2.89
N GLY A 93 -2.04 9.85 -1.77
CA GLY A 93 -2.31 11.28 -1.72
C GLY A 93 -2.10 11.88 -0.34
N VAL A 94 -2.37 13.16 -0.26
CA VAL A 94 -2.39 13.96 0.96
C VAL A 94 -3.71 14.74 1.07
N ILE A 95 -4.06 15.13 2.28
CA ILE A 95 -5.16 16.04 2.57
C ILE A 95 -4.63 17.28 3.28
N TYR A 96 -5.32 18.40 3.14
CA TYR A 96 -4.99 19.68 3.75
C TYR A 96 -6.15 20.15 4.64
N PRO A 97 -6.29 19.64 5.88
CA PRO A 97 -7.44 20.00 6.74
C PRO A 97 -7.53 21.48 7.08
N ASP A 98 -6.39 22.16 7.13
CA ASP A 98 -6.26 23.61 7.37
C ASP A 98 -6.01 24.41 6.08
N GLY A 99 -6.07 23.76 4.92
CA GLY A 99 -5.79 24.35 3.62
C GLY A 99 -4.30 24.58 3.30
N ARG A 100 -3.37 24.16 4.18
CA ARG A 100 -1.91 24.43 4.04
C ARG A 100 -1.03 23.27 4.40
N THR A 101 -1.34 22.56 5.48
CA THR A 101 -0.49 21.51 6.06
C THR A 101 -0.89 20.15 5.52
N PRO A 102 -0.06 19.50 4.70
CA PRO A 102 -0.38 18.16 4.19
C PRO A 102 -0.31 17.11 5.30
N LEU A 103 -1.31 16.24 5.34
CA LEU A 103 -1.37 15.04 6.18
C LEU A 103 -1.67 13.83 5.31
N LEU A 104 -1.26 12.63 5.73
CA LEU A 104 -1.67 11.41 5.05
C LEU A 104 -3.14 11.10 5.37
N PRO A 105 -3.99 10.91 4.35
CA PRO A 105 -5.34 10.40 4.55
C PRO A 105 -5.32 8.91 4.91
N PRO A 106 -6.46 8.35 5.35
CA PRO A 106 -6.65 6.90 5.36
C PRO A 106 -6.27 6.31 4.00
N ALA A 107 -5.72 5.09 4.02
CA ALA A 107 -5.43 4.37 2.78
C ALA A 107 -6.73 4.07 2.02
N TYR A 108 -6.71 4.21 0.71
CA TYR A 108 -7.87 3.99 -0.18
C TYR A 108 -7.46 3.13 -1.38
N ASP A 109 -8.45 2.62 -2.09
CA ASP A 109 -8.31 1.79 -3.28
C ASP A 109 -7.37 0.57 -3.10
N ILE A 110 -7.46 -0.06 -1.92
CA ILE A 110 -6.73 -1.29 -1.62
C ILE A 110 -7.64 -2.48 -1.91
N VAL A 111 -7.30 -3.22 -2.97
CA VAL A 111 -8.09 -4.34 -3.47
C VAL A 111 -7.33 -5.65 -3.37
N ALA A 112 -7.98 -6.71 -2.92
CA ALA A 112 -7.41 -8.06 -2.87
C ALA A 112 -7.39 -8.71 -4.26
N TYR A 113 -6.58 -8.19 -5.18
CA TYR A 113 -6.52 -8.66 -6.58
C TYR A 113 -6.19 -10.14 -6.70
N ALA A 114 -5.39 -10.69 -5.77
CA ALA A 114 -5.03 -12.10 -5.79
C ALA A 114 -6.26 -13.05 -5.69
N ALA A 115 -7.40 -12.57 -5.18
CA ALA A 115 -8.65 -13.33 -5.20
C ALA A 115 -9.21 -13.52 -6.62
N TYR A 116 -8.90 -12.61 -7.54
CA TYR A 116 -9.49 -12.53 -8.88
C TYR A 116 -8.48 -12.83 -9.98
N ASN A 117 -7.31 -12.21 -9.94
CA ASN A 117 -6.31 -12.22 -11.00
C ASN A 117 -4.93 -12.69 -10.50
N LYS A 118 -4.12 -13.22 -11.42
CA LYS A 118 -2.72 -13.62 -11.15
C LYS A 118 -1.71 -12.49 -11.37
N ARG A 119 -2.12 -11.22 -11.29
CA ARG A 119 -1.15 -10.12 -11.42
C ARG A 119 -0.30 -10.05 -10.16
N VAL A 120 1.01 -9.85 -10.34
CA VAL A 120 2.00 -9.82 -9.25
C VAL A 120 2.84 -8.57 -9.40
N GLY A 121 3.27 -8.01 -8.28
CA GLY A 121 4.17 -6.87 -8.24
C GLY A 121 3.47 -5.56 -7.91
N HIS A 122 4.22 -4.48 -8.01
CA HIS A 122 3.76 -3.13 -7.70
C HIS A 122 3.35 -2.34 -8.95
N ALA A 123 2.55 -1.29 -8.75
CA ALA A 123 2.25 -0.29 -9.77
C ALA A 123 3.52 0.46 -10.21
N LEU A 124 4.33 0.89 -9.24
CA LEU A 124 5.58 1.59 -9.45
C LEU A 124 6.77 0.73 -9.03
N HIS A 125 7.97 1.06 -9.48
CA HIS A 125 9.19 0.53 -8.87
C HIS A 125 9.42 1.16 -7.50
N ILE A 126 9.99 0.39 -6.57
CA ILE A 126 10.34 0.91 -5.24
C ILE A 126 11.59 1.80 -5.35
N LEU A 127 12.58 1.35 -6.10
CA LEU A 127 13.87 1.99 -6.27
C LEU A 127 14.08 2.47 -7.73
N PRO A 128 14.93 3.48 -7.95
CA PRO A 128 15.30 3.92 -9.29
C PRO A 128 16.11 2.84 -10.04
N PRO A 129 16.23 2.94 -11.37
CA PRO A 129 16.78 1.86 -12.21
C PRO A 129 18.18 1.37 -11.81
N ASP A 130 19.07 2.30 -11.45
CA ASP A 130 20.47 2.06 -11.08
C ASP A 130 20.65 1.42 -9.68
N ARG A 131 19.58 1.39 -8.88
CA ARG A 131 19.55 0.85 -7.52
C ARG A 131 18.70 -0.39 -7.36
N ARG A 132 18.12 -0.88 -8.44
CA ARG A 132 17.30 -2.10 -8.40
C ARG A 132 18.18 -3.33 -8.24
N PRO A 133 17.77 -4.30 -7.41
CA PRO A 133 18.41 -5.60 -7.44
C PRO A 133 18.31 -6.20 -8.85
N PRO A 134 19.28 -7.01 -9.28
CA PRO A 134 19.20 -7.73 -10.55
C PRO A 134 17.85 -8.46 -10.65
N ASP A 135 17.20 -8.34 -11.80
CA ASP A 135 15.91 -8.97 -12.05
C ASP A 135 15.99 -10.47 -11.74
N SER A 136 15.22 -10.91 -10.78
CA SER A 136 15.07 -12.33 -10.43
C SER A 136 14.18 -13.10 -11.43
N GLY A 137 14.07 -12.62 -12.67
CA GLY A 137 13.44 -13.34 -13.79
C GLY A 137 11.93 -13.53 -13.70
N GLY A 138 11.21 -12.79 -12.85
CA GLY A 138 9.77 -12.84 -12.69
C GLY A 138 9.02 -11.74 -13.43
N ALA A 139 7.80 -12.02 -13.89
CA ALA A 139 6.90 -11.01 -14.46
C ALA A 139 6.37 -10.09 -13.35
N GLY A 140 7.00 -8.95 -13.15
CA GLY A 140 6.55 -7.93 -12.18
C GLY A 140 7.69 -7.11 -11.60
N LYS A 141 7.33 -5.96 -11.01
CA LYS A 141 8.31 -5.12 -10.31
C LYS A 141 8.69 -5.78 -8.98
N PRO A 142 9.99 -5.82 -8.60
CA PRO A 142 10.43 -6.45 -7.35
C PRO A 142 9.71 -5.89 -6.14
N GLY A 143 9.33 -6.77 -5.23
CA GLY A 143 8.68 -6.41 -3.97
C GLY A 143 9.64 -6.01 -2.86
N LEU A 144 9.08 -5.74 -1.67
CA LEU A 144 9.84 -5.43 -0.48
C LEU A 144 10.61 -6.68 0.00
N SER A 145 11.92 -6.51 0.11
CA SER A 145 12.82 -7.44 0.76
C SER A 145 13.68 -6.69 1.78
N PRO A 146 14.36 -7.36 2.72
CA PRO A 146 15.28 -6.67 3.63
C PRO A 146 16.34 -5.83 2.90
N ALA A 147 16.84 -6.29 1.75
CA ALA A 147 17.80 -5.55 0.94
C ALA A 147 17.19 -4.29 0.32
N VAL A 148 15.96 -4.40 -0.23
CA VAL A 148 15.23 -3.26 -0.80
C VAL A 148 14.92 -2.23 0.29
N VAL A 149 14.47 -2.65 1.47
CA VAL A 149 14.20 -1.74 2.60
C VAL A 149 15.47 -1.02 3.04
N ARG A 150 16.60 -1.73 3.13
CA ARG A 150 17.90 -1.13 3.47
C ARG A 150 18.31 -0.05 2.47
N GLU A 151 18.28 -0.37 1.19
CA GLU A 151 18.66 0.57 0.12
C GLU A 151 17.72 1.78 0.08
N PHE A 152 16.41 1.55 0.24
CA PHE A 152 15.41 2.59 0.32
C PHE A 152 15.68 3.56 1.48
N CYS A 153 16.00 3.03 2.67
CA CYS A 153 16.33 3.84 3.83
C CYS A 153 17.66 4.61 3.64
N ALA A 154 18.66 3.97 3.04
CA ALA A 154 19.94 4.61 2.75
C ALA A 154 19.82 5.80 1.79
N LEU A 155 18.96 5.67 0.77
CA LEU A 155 18.71 6.74 -0.19
C LEU A 155 17.90 7.92 0.40
N LEU A 156 17.12 7.68 1.47
CA LEU A 156 16.35 8.69 2.19
C LEU A 156 17.09 9.26 3.40
N ASP A 157 18.27 8.74 3.72
CA ASP A 157 19.03 9.07 4.93
C ASP A 157 18.19 8.88 6.23
N ILE A 158 17.44 7.77 6.29
CA ILE A 158 16.63 7.42 7.47
C ILE A 158 17.09 6.09 8.10
N PRO A 159 16.87 5.88 9.42
CA PRO A 159 17.25 4.64 10.10
C PRO A 159 16.54 3.40 9.54
N GLU A 160 17.30 2.38 9.10
CA GLU A 160 16.76 1.11 8.62
C GLU A 160 15.93 0.36 9.68
N LYS A 161 16.41 0.35 10.94
CA LYS A 161 15.82 -0.49 12.00
C LYS A 161 14.35 -0.21 12.29
N PRO A 162 13.89 1.05 12.45
CA PRO A 162 12.47 1.39 12.59
C PRO A 162 11.67 1.03 11.35
N ALA A 163 12.15 1.38 10.16
CA ALA A 163 11.48 1.10 8.89
C ALA A 163 11.25 -0.41 8.68
N ALA A 164 12.30 -1.21 8.89
CA ALA A 164 12.20 -2.67 8.84
C ALA A 164 11.27 -3.23 9.93
N ALA A 165 11.18 -2.60 11.10
CA ALA A 165 10.26 -3.00 12.16
C ALA A 165 8.80 -2.79 11.74
N VAL A 166 8.48 -1.68 11.09
CA VAL A 166 7.13 -1.42 10.55
C VAL A 166 6.68 -2.51 9.58
N VAL A 167 7.53 -2.88 8.62
CA VAL A 167 7.26 -3.97 7.67
C VAL A 167 7.04 -5.29 8.41
N ARG A 168 7.95 -5.64 9.35
CA ARG A 168 7.83 -6.88 10.14
C ARG A 168 6.55 -6.93 10.96
N HIS A 169 6.17 -5.83 11.61
CA HIS A 169 4.95 -5.75 12.42
C HIS A 169 3.69 -5.89 11.56
N ALA A 170 3.64 -5.26 10.38
CA ALA A 170 2.53 -5.40 9.45
C ALA A 170 2.36 -6.85 9.00
N VAL A 171 3.45 -7.50 8.59
CA VAL A 171 3.43 -8.92 8.19
C VAL A 171 3.02 -9.83 9.35
N ALA A 172 3.56 -9.63 10.55
CA ALA A 172 3.20 -10.44 11.72
C ALA A 172 1.73 -10.26 12.12
N ALA A 173 1.19 -9.05 12.00
CA ALA A 173 -0.24 -8.79 12.24
C ALA A 173 -1.11 -9.51 11.18
N ALA A 174 -0.73 -9.46 9.91
CA ALA A 174 -1.42 -10.14 8.83
C ALA A 174 -1.40 -11.68 9.05
N VAL A 175 -0.25 -12.27 9.38
CA VAL A 175 -0.12 -13.71 9.66
C VAL A 175 -1.10 -14.15 10.76
N ARG A 176 -1.29 -13.36 11.79
CA ARG A 176 -2.23 -13.70 12.87
C ARG A 176 -3.70 -13.54 12.50
N LYS A 177 -4.04 -12.56 11.66
CA LYS A 177 -5.44 -12.14 11.46
C LYS A 177 -6.02 -12.57 10.12
N TRP A 178 -5.24 -12.49 9.03
CA TRP A 178 -5.78 -12.61 7.69
C TRP A 178 -6.33 -13.99 7.33
N PRO A 179 -5.75 -15.12 7.76
CA PRO A 179 -6.36 -16.41 7.47
C PRO A 179 -7.83 -16.49 7.91
N GLY A 180 -8.12 -16.06 9.14
CA GLY A 180 -9.50 -16.01 9.65
C GLY A 180 -10.36 -14.98 8.95
N MET A 181 -9.81 -13.79 8.66
CA MET A 181 -10.54 -12.73 7.92
C MET A 181 -10.90 -13.19 6.50
N ILE A 182 -9.98 -13.85 5.78
CA ILE A 182 -10.21 -14.37 4.44
C ILE A 182 -11.30 -15.44 4.45
N GLN A 183 -11.26 -16.35 5.44
CA GLN A 183 -12.28 -17.40 5.57
C GLN A 183 -13.68 -16.84 5.83
N ASN A 184 -13.77 -15.74 6.58
CA ASN A 184 -15.04 -15.09 6.92
C ASN A 184 -15.47 -14.00 5.91
N ALA A 185 -14.66 -13.72 4.89
CA ALA A 185 -14.99 -12.72 3.87
C ALA A 185 -16.14 -13.19 2.96
N GLY A 186 -16.91 -12.24 2.40
CA GLY A 186 -17.97 -12.49 1.41
C GLY A 186 -17.46 -12.90 0.01
N LEU A 187 -16.43 -13.74 -0.04
CA LEU A 187 -15.81 -14.24 -1.26
C LEU A 187 -16.25 -15.69 -1.53
N THR A 188 -16.22 -16.11 -2.80
CA THR A 188 -16.43 -17.53 -3.16
C THR A 188 -15.27 -18.40 -2.62
N ALA A 189 -15.51 -19.70 -2.46
CA ALA A 189 -14.48 -20.63 -2.01
C ALA A 189 -13.20 -20.57 -2.86
N ALA A 190 -13.34 -20.51 -4.17
CA ALA A 190 -12.21 -20.40 -5.09
C ALA A 190 -11.42 -19.07 -4.95
N GLN A 191 -12.10 -17.96 -4.67
CA GLN A 191 -11.45 -16.68 -4.41
C GLN A 191 -10.70 -16.67 -3.08
N LYS A 192 -11.30 -17.25 -2.03
CA LYS A 192 -10.63 -17.43 -0.73
C LYS A 192 -9.37 -18.27 -0.84
N GLU A 193 -9.46 -19.39 -1.56
CA GLU A 193 -8.31 -20.26 -1.81
C GLU A 193 -7.19 -19.55 -2.54
N LYS A 194 -7.48 -18.85 -3.64
CA LYS A 194 -6.49 -18.07 -4.40
C LYS A 194 -5.81 -17.00 -3.55
N LEU A 195 -6.60 -16.22 -2.81
CA LEU A 195 -6.07 -15.15 -1.97
C LEU A 195 -5.20 -15.70 -0.84
N LEU A 196 -5.65 -16.77 -0.18
CA LEU A 196 -4.90 -17.41 0.88
C LEU A 196 -3.60 -18.05 0.36
N ALA A 197 -3.64 -18.71 -0.80
CA ALA A 197 -2.46 -19.28 -1.44
C ALA A 197 -1.44 -18.19 -1.80
N HIS A 198 -1.87 -17.06 -2.38
CA HIS A 198 -1.01 -15.92 -2.66
C HIS A 198 -0.36 -15.37 -1.38
N PHE A 199 -1.17 -15.13 -0.35
CA PHE A 199 -0.70 -14.62 0.94
C PHE A 199 0.34 -15.54 1.59
N LEU A 200 0.06 -16.85 1.68
CA LEU A 200 0.95 -17.83 2.30
C LEU A 200 2.23 -18.07 1.49
N ALA A 201 2.21 -17.85 0.18
CA ALA A 201 3.39 -17.95 -0.68
C ALA A 201 4.31 -16.72 -0.59
N HIS A 202 3.87 -15.63 0.04
CA HIS A 202 4.64 -14.39 0.11
C HIS A 202 5.92 -14.57 0.94
N PRO A 203 7.14 -14.20 0.46
CA PRO A 203 8.40 -14.48 1.14
C PRO A 203 8.49 -13.93 2.56
N LEU A 204 7.97 -12.73 2.81
CA LEU A 204 7.96 -12.12 4.14
C LEU A 204 6.99 -12.84 5.09
N VAL A 205 5.87 -13.37 4.59
CA VAL A 205 4.91 -14.19 5.36
C VAL A 205 5.56 -15.49 5.76
N ILE A 206 6.17 -16.23 4.82
CA ILE A 206 6.92 -17.47 5.11
C ILE A 206 8.00 -17.23 6.17
N SER A 207 8.78 -16.16 6.01
CA SER A 207 9.83 -15.79 6.97
C SER A 207 9.26 -15.44 8.35
N SER A 208 8.10 -14.80 8.43
CA SER A 208 7.43 -14.47 9.69
C SER A 208 6.91 -15.72 10.40
N MET A 209 6.27 -16.65 9.66
CA MET A 209 5.76 -17.91 10.20
C MET A 209 6.88 -18.78 10.77
N ARG A 210 8.02 -18.89 10.08
CA ARG A 210 9.20 -19.64 10.55
C ARG A 210 9.78 -19.06 11.85
N ARG A 211 9.70 -17.75 12.07
CA ARG A 211 10.15 -17.12 13.32
C ARG A 211 9.21 -17.35 14.49
N GLN A 212 7.91 -17.52 14.24
CA GLN A 212 6.93 -17.82 15.29
C GLN A 212 6.92 -19.29 15.72
N ALA A 213 7.46 -20.18 14.88
CA ALA A 213 7.55 -21.61 15.16
C ALA A 213 8.84 -22.01 15.94
N ARG A 214 9.72 -21.04 16.20
CA ARG A 214 10.95 -21.21 17.02
C ARG A 214 10.77 -20.66 18.42
#